data_d7a5803e0844a6f50095f296bb784703
#
_entry.id   d7a5803e0844a6f50095f296bb784703
#
_cell.length_a   1.000
_cell.length_b   1.000
_cell.length_c   1.000
_cell.angle_alpha   90.00
_cell.angle_beta   90.00
_cell.angle_gamma   90.00
#
_symmetry.space_group_name_H-M   'P 1'
#
loop_
_entity.id
_entity.type
_entity.pdbx_description
1 polymer ?
#
loop_
_entity_poly.entity_id
_entity_poly.type
_entity_poly.pdbx_seq_one_letter_code
_entity_poly.pdbx_strand_id
1 'polypeptide(L)'
;MSRRQVSMFDIIGGIIFARIVASFFDKYDVGGEEKLLKSINTIYGKAITILVVILISFNILKPKLDDKFVDENTYPVKASDYIIENVDLSTMKIYNEYNYGSYLLFRGIPVFVDSRADLYTPQFNGEKNDDGKYEGKDIFSDYINTSNIGVYYENKFGEYDITHVLIRKNSKLNMFISRNDKYIELYGDNNFVFYQRNED
;
A
#
# COMPACT_ATOMS: atom_id res chain seq x y z
N MET A 1 -11.22 3.07 -7.91
CA MET A 1 -10.36 2.28 -8.81
C MET A 1 -8.99 2.12 -8.12
N SER A 2 -8.46 0.89 -7.98
CA SER A 2 -7.18 0.72 -7.32
C SER A 2 -6.03 1.13 -8.25
N ARG A 3 -4.88 1.58 -7.69
CA ARG A 3 -3.70 1.95 -8.51
C ARG A 3 -3.25 0.82 -9.44
N ARG A 4 -3.41 -0.46 -9.02
CA ARG A 4 -3.09 -1.64 -9.85
C ARG A 4 -3.98 -1.75 -11.09
N GLN A 5 -5.28 -1.42 -10.95
CA GLN A 5 -6.22 -1.44 -12.09
C GLN A 5 -5.90 -0.35 -13.10
N VAL A 6 -5.45 0.83 -12.64
CA VAL A 6 -5.02 1.92 -13.53
C VAL A 6 -3.82 1.49 -14.36
N SER A 7 -2.77 0.91 -13.74
CA SER A 7 -1.58 0.45 -14.46
C SER A 7 -1.89 -0.63 -15.51
N MET A 8 -2.77 -1.59 -15.18
CA MET A 8 -3.21 -2.60 -16.16
C MET A 8 -4.02 -1.98 -17.28
N PHE A 9 -4.90 -1.02 -16.95
CA PHE A 9 -5.68 -0.28 -17.97
C PHE A 9 -4.76 0.52 -18.89
N ASP A 10 -3.72 1.18 -18.36
CA ASP A 10 -2.77 1.97 -19.15
C ASP A 10 -2.00 1.10 -20.13
N ILE A 11 -1.55 -0.09 -19.73
CA ILE A 11 -0.82 -1.01 -20.62
C ILE A 11 -1.74 -1.53 -21.73
N ILE A 12 -2.91 -2.07 -21.39
CA ILE A 12 -3.84 -2.64 -22.36
C ILE A 12 -4.47 -1.54 -23.21
N GLY A 13 -4.89 -0.44 -22.57
CA GLY A 13 -5.47 0.73 -23.22
C GLY A 13 -4.51 1.40 -24.19
N GLY A 14 -3.22 1.47 -23.84
CA GLY A 14 -2.17 2.00 -24.72
C GLY A 14 -2.03 1.19 -26.02
N ILE A 15 -2.08 -0.15 -25.93
CA ILE A 15 -2.03 -1.01 -27.13
C ILE A 15 -3.27 -0.82 -28.02
N ILE A 16 -4.46 -0.76 -27.40
CA ILE A 16 -5.72 -0.53 -28.12
C ILE A 16 -5.72 0.86 -28.75
N PHE A 17 -5.30 1.88 -28.00
CA PHE A 17 -5.21 3.25 -28.49
C PHE A 17 -4.25 3.37 -29.67
N ALA A 18 -3.06 2.75 -29.59
CA ALA A 18 -2.09 2.73 -30.69
C ALA A 18 -2.69 2.10 -31.97
N ARG A 19 -3.46 1.01 -31.84
CA ARG A 19 -4.17 0.39 -32.96
C ARG A 19 -5.23 1.29 -33.57
N ILE A 20 -6.03 1.96 -32.74
CA ILE A 20 -7.06 2.90 -33.20
C ILE A 20 -6.42 4.05 -33.96
N VAL A 21 -5.33 4.61 -33.42
CA VAL A 21 -4.59 5.70 -34.06
C VAL A 21 -3.99 5.25 -35.39
N ALA A 22 -3.35 4.08 -35.47
CA ALA A 22 -2.84 3.52 -36.70
C ALA A 22 -3.94 3.32 -37.73
N SER A 23 -5.08 2.71 -37.35
CA SER A 23 -6.23 2.51 -38.24
C SER A 23 -6.84 3.83 -38.75
N PHE A 24 -6.82 4.88 -37.90
CA PHE A 24 -7.27 6.22 -38.30
C PHE A 24 -6.36 6.82 -39.36
N PHE A 25 -5.04 6.72 -39.21
CA PHE A 25 -4.08 7.20 -40.18
C PHE A 25 -4.17 6.42 -41.48
N ASP A 26 -4.30 5.09 -41.46
CA ASP A 26 -4.52 4.27 -42.66
C ASP A 26 -5.76 4.68 -43.44
N LYS A 27 -6.84 5.09 -42.72
CA LYS A 27 -8.10 5.47 -43.38
C LYS A 27 -8.12 6.89 -43.92
N TYR A 28 -7.39 7.80 -43.29
CA TYR A 28 -7.38 9.22 -43.58
C TYR A 28 -5.99 9.70 -44.02
N ASP A 29 -5.24 8.83 -44.74
CA ASP A 29 -3.89 9.12 -45.21
C ASP A 29 -3.81 10.47 -45.90
N VAL A 30 -3.18 11.42 -45.26
CA VAL A 30 -2.96 12.79 -45.75
C VAL A 30 -1.55 12.92 -46.34
N GLY A 31 -0.83 11.83 -46.60
CA GLY A 31 0.54 11.83 -47.17
C GLY A 31 1.58 12.49 -46.26
N GLY A 32 1.22 12.80 -45.02
CA GLY A 32 2.12 13.40 -44.01
C GLY A 32 2.98 12.38 -43.29
N GLU A 33 2.47 11.16 -43.14
CA GLU A 33 3.11 10.08 -42.39
C GLU A 33 4.46 9.67 -43.02
N GLU A 34 4.48 9.42 -44.33
CA GLU A 34 5.73 9.10 -45.02
C GLU A 34 6.81 10.20 -44.93
N LYS A 35 6.40 11.47 -45.01
CA LYS A 35 7.33 12.60 -44.84
C LYS A 35 7.86 12.69 -43.40
N LEU A 36 7.00 12.48 -42.39
CA LEU A 36 7.39 12.49 -41.01
C LEU A 36 8.33 11.32 -40.68
N LEU A 37 7.99 10.10 -41.11
CA LEU A 37 8.83 8.93 -40.93
C LEU A 37 10.19 9.07 -41.67
N LYS A 38 10.19 9.58 -42.88
CA LYS A 38 11.46 9.89 -43.61
C LYS A 38 12.29 10.92 -42.88
N SER A 39 11.67 11.96 -42.31
CA SER A 39 12.34 12.99 -41.50
C SER A 39 12.93 12.42 -40.20
N ILE A 40 12.17 11.64 -39.46
CA ILE A 40 12.61 11.00 -38.21
C ILE A 40 13.74 9.99 -38.49
N ASN A 41 13.71 9.29 -39.61
CA ASN A 41 14.74 8.31 -39.99
C ASN A 41 16.07 8.92 -40.39
N THR A 42 16.15 10.23 -40.64
CA THR A 42 17.44 10.91 -40.83
C THR A 42 18.23 10.92 -39.49
N ILE A 43 19.56 11.09 -39.61
CA ILE A 43 20.43 11.16 -38.42
C ILE A 43 20.04 12.34 -37.52
N TYR A 44 19.66 13.47 -38.10
CA TYR A 44 19.19 14.66 -37.37
C TYR A 44 17.80 14.45 -36.75
N GLY A 45 16.89 13.79 -37.50
CA GLY A 45 15.58 13.46 -37.00
C GLY A 45 15.63 12.55 -35.77
N LYS A 46 16.47 11.51 -35.82
CA LYS A 46 16.71 10.62 -34.65
C LYS A 46 17.29 11.38 -33.46
N ALA A 47 18.28 12.26 -33.70
CA ALA A 47 18.88 13.05 -32.63
C ALA A 47 17.85 14.01 -31.98
N ILE A 48 17.01 14.67 -32.77
CA ILE A 48 15.95 15.54 -32.28
C ILE A 48 14.90 14.72 -31.49
N THR A 49 14.47 13.58 -31.98
CA THR A 49 13.53 12.71 -31.31
C THR A 49 14.06 12.26 -29.96
N ILE A 50 15.31 11.81 -29.88
CA ILE A 50 15.98 11.43 -28.66
C ILE A 50 16.03 12.62 -27.65
N LEU A 51 16.41 13.80 -28.16
CA LEU A 51 16.46 15.01 -27.33
C LEU A 51 15.09 15.36 -26.75
N VAL A 52 14.03 15.30 -27.56
CA VAL A 52 12.65 15.57 -27.11
C VAL A 52 12.22 14.55 -26.04
N VAL A 53 12.50 13.26 -26.26
CA VAL A 53 12.19 12.21 -25.27
C VAL A 53 12.95 12.44 -23.97
N ILE A 54 14.22 12.80 -24.02
CA ILE A 54 15.02 13.13 -22.82
C ILE A 54 14.45 14.33 -22.11
N LEU A 55 14.09 15.40 -22.81
CA LEU A 55 13.51 16.62 -22.21
C LEU A 55 12.16 16.33 -21.53
N ILE A 56 11.28 15.56 -22.19
CA ILE A 56 9.99 15.17 -21.61
C ILE A 56 10.22 14.29 -20.37
N SER A 57 11.10 13.29 -20.49
CA SER A 57 11.45 12.40 -19.37
C SER A 57 12.02 13.16 -18.18
N PHE A 58 12.92 14.12 -18.43
CA PHE A 58 13.51 14.96 -17.41
C PHE A 58 12.46 15.81 -16.68
N ASN A 59 11.53 16.44 -17.41
CA ASN A 59 10.45 17.22 -16.80
C ASN A 59 9.49 16.37 -15.95
N ILE A 60 9.25 15.11 -16.35
CA ILE A 60 8.40 14.19 -15.57
C ILE A 60 9.14 13.63 -14.35
N LEU A 61 10.44 13.35 -14.48
CA LEU A 61 11.23 12.70 -13.42
C LEU A 61 11.74 13.69 -12.38
N LYS A 62 12.07 14.92 -12.79
CA LYS A 62 12.65 15.92 -11.88
C LYS A 62 11.85 16.14 -10.59
N PRO A 63 10.52 16.35 -10.62
CA PRO A 63 9.74 16.51 -9.36
C PRO A 63 9.75 15.23 -8.52
N LYS A 64 9.90 14.05 -9.13
CA LYS A 64 9.91 12.76 -8.42
C LYS A 64 11.28 12.40 -7.83
N LEU A 65 12.36 12.97 -8.34
CA LEU A 65 13.71 12.75 -7.78
C LEU A 65 13.92 13.48 -6.47
N ASP A 66 13.19 14.57 -6.24
CA ASP A 66 13.23 15.35 -5.01
C ASP A 66 12.25 14.81 -3.95
N ASP A 67 11.30 13.94 -4.34
CA ASP A 67 10.36 13.32 -3.43
C ASP A 67 11.05 12.22 -2.61
N LYS A 68 10.76 12.17 -1.33
CA LYS A 68 11.15 11.02 -0.49
C LYS A 68 10.52 9.75 -1.08
N PHE A 69 11.32 8.68 -1.19
CA PHE A 69 10.88 7.39 -1.72
C PHE A 69 9.65 6.83 -0.99
N VAL A 70 9.54 7.14 0.31
CA VAL A 70 8.40 6.77 1.15
C VAL A 70 7.80 8.03 1.74
N ASP A 71 6.50 8.24 1.54
CA ASP A 71 5.74 9.33 2.13
C ASP A 71 5.49 9.07 3.62
N GLU A 72 6.14 9.84 4.48
CA GLU A 72 6.02 9.76 5.94
C GLU A 72 4.62 10.11 6.47
N ASN A 73 3.77 10.74 5.67
CA ASN A 73 2.37 10.99 6.06
C ASN A 73 1.48 9.76 5.83
N THR A 74 1.87 8.91 4.88
CA THR A 74 1.14 7.69 4.53
C THR A 74 1.67 6.47 5.26
N TYR A 75 2.98 6.40 5.46
CA TYR A 75 3.66 5.25 6.06
C TYR A 75 4.34 5.63 7.38
N PRO A 76 4.31 4.77 8.40
CA PRO A 76 4.87 5.02 9.72
C PRO A 76 6.40 4.85 9.76
N VAL A 77 7.14 5.66 8.99
CA VAL A 77 8.59 5.53 8.82
C VAL A 77 9.30 5.67 10.16
N LYS A 78 9.09 6.80 10.85
CA LYS A 78 9.74 7.09 12.13
C LYS A 78 9.29 6.15 13.26
N ALA A 79 7.99 5.79 13.27
CA ALA A 79 7.49 4.80 14.23
C ALA A 79 8.15 3.43 14.01
N SER A 80 8.37 3.03 12.74
CA SER A 80 9.08 1.79 12.40
C SER A 80 10.55 1.83 12.83
N ASP A 81 11.24 2.97 12.66
CA ASP A 81 12.60 3.16 13.15
C ASP A 81 12.64 2.98 14.67
N TYR A 82 11.74 3.65 15.39
CA TYR A 82 11.62 3.52 16.85
C TYR A 82 11.37 2.07 17.29
N ILE A 83 10.45 1.36 16.63
CA ILE A 83 10.11 -0.03 16.96
C ILE A 83 11.34 -0.94 16.80
N ILE A 84 12.06 -0.83 15.69
CA ILE A 84 13.24 -1.66 15.40
C ILE A 84 14.35 -1.41 16.42
N GLU A 85 14.51 -0.19 16.88
CA GLU A 85 15.58 0.21 17.80
C GLU A 85 15.28 -0.11 19.27
N ASN A 86 13.98 -0.14 19.67
CA ASN A 86 13.61 -0.12 21.08
C ASN A 86 12.74 -1.30 21.52
N VAL A 87 12.24 -2.15 20.61
CA VAL A 87 11.32 -3.24 20.95
C VAL A 87 11.85 -4.58 20.48
N ASP A 88 11.70 -5.60 21.31
CA ASP A 88 12.00 -6.97 20.92
C ASP A 88 10.91 -7.52 19.97
N LEU A 89 11.25 -7.56 18.68
CA LEU A 89 10.36 -8.01 17.63
C LEU A 89 9.98 -9.49 17.75
N SER A 90 10.77 -10.30 18.47
CA SER A 90 10.55 -11.75 18.60
C SER A 90 9.35 -12.08 19.50
N THR A 91 9.07 -11.22 20.46
CA THR A 91 7.96 -11.36 21.42
C THR A 91 6.77 -10.46 21.10
N MET A 92 6.95 -9.50 20.18
CA MET A 92 5.95 -8.51 19.83
C MET A 92 4.83 -9.12 19.00
N LYS A 93 3.59 -9.01 19.48
CA LYS A 93 2.36 -9.25 18.73
C LYS A 93 1.68 -7.91 18.49
N ILE A 94 1.88 -7.34 17.32
CA ILE A 94 1.42 -5.99 17.00
C ILE A 94 0.05 -6.01 16.32
N TYR A 95 -0.84 -5.09 16.71
CA TYR A 95 -2.00 -4.70 15.91
C TYR A 95 -1.63 -3.48 15.06
N ASN A 96 -1.82 -3.57 13.76
CA ASN A 96 -1.55 -2.47 12.81
C ASN A 96 -2.69 -2.29 11.83
N GLU A 97 -2.79 -1.11 11.23
CA GLU A 97 -3.75 -0.87 10.16
C GLU A 97 -3.29 -1.48 8.83
N TYR A 98 -4.26 -1.95 8.05
CA TYR A 98 -4.10 -2.62 6.76
C TYR A 98 -3.24 -1.85 5.75
N ASN A 99 -3.42 -0.52 5.68
CA ASN A 99 -2.87 0.31 4.61
C ASN A 99 -1.33 0.35 4.58
N TYR A 100 -0.67 0.12 5.70
CA TYR A 100 0.79 0.15 5.82
C TYR A 100 1.41 -1.15 6.33
N GLY A 101 0.61 -2.20 6.51
CA GLY A 101 1.12 -3.50 6.96
C GLY A 101 2.22 -4.06 6.05
N SER A 102 2.07 -3.95 4.73
CA SER A 102 3.12 -4.38 3.78
C SER A 102 4.42 -3.56 3.94
N TYR A 103 4.34 -2.30 4.34
CA TYR A 103 5.51 -1.49 4.66
C TYR A 103 6.21 -2.00 5.92
N LEU A 104 5.45 -2.32 6.97
CA LEU A 104 6.01 -2.90 8.20
C LEU A 104 6.73 -4.22 7.93
N LEU A 105 6.12 -5.12 7.12
CA LEU A 105 6.77 -6.36 6.69
C LEU A 105 8.07 -6.11 5.92
N PHE A 106 8.09 -5.13 5.03
CA PHE A 106 9.31 -4.72 4.33
C PHE A 106 10.41 -4.26 5.30
N ARG A 107 10.03 -3.65 6.42
CA ARG A 107 10.95 -3.24 7.50
C ARG A 107 11.33 -4.36 8.46
N GLY A 108 10.82 -5.60 8.25
CA GLY A 108 11.08 -6.74 9.13
C GLY A 108 10.25 -6.74 10.41
N ILE A 109 9.22 -5.91 10.51
CA ILE A 109 8.31 -5.84 11.65
C ILE A 109 7.17 -6.82 11.42
N PRO A 110 6.85 -7.73 12.38
CA PRO A 110 5.67 -8.60 12.27
C PRO A 110 4.39 -7.76 12.16
N VAL A 111 3.34 -8.30 11.56
CA VAL A 111 2.08 -7.57 11.33
C VAL A 111 0.87 -8.42 11.69
N PHE A 112 -0.19 -7.76 12.12
CA PHE A 112 -1.50 -8.38 12.27
C PHE A 112 -2.17 -8.59 10.92
N VAL A 113 -2.18 -7.56 10.06
CA VAL A 113 -2.72 -7.59 8.70
C VAL A 113 -1.85 -6.78 7.74
N ASP A 114 -1.87 -7.16 6.47
CA ASP A 114 -1.24 -6.40 5.38
C ASP A 114 -2.14 -6.33 4.12
N SER A 115 -1.64 -5.75 3.04
CA SER A 115 -2.41 -5.53 1.80
C SER A 115 -2.84 -6.82 1.07
N ARG A 116 -2.52 -7.99 1.57
CA ARG A 116 -2.92 -9.29 1.04
C ARG A 116 -4.13 -9.83 1.80
N ALA A 117 -5.25 -9.10 1.74
CA ALA A 117 -6.48 -9.39 2.48
C ALA A 117 -6.92 -10.86 2.44
N ASP A 118 -6.72 -11.51 1.28
CA ASP A 118 -7.13 -12.91 1.07
C ASP A 118 -6.44 -13.90 2.04
N LEU A 119 -5.19 -13.62 2.46
CA LEU A 119 -4.45 -14.49 3.38
C LEU A 119 -5.07 -14.54 4.78
N TYR A 120 -5.87 -13.55 5.13
CA TYR A 120 -6.47 -13.38 6.45
C TYR A 120 -7.93 -13.86 6.51
N THR A 121 -8.40 -14.53 5.44
CA THR A 121 -9.74 -15.11 5.36
C THR A 121 -9.74 -16.58 5.79
N PRO A 122 -10.87 -17.14 6.24
CA PRO A 122 -10.97 -18.55 6.61
C PRO A 122 -10.53 -19.51 5.52
N GLN A 123 -10.67 -19.11 4.24
CA GLN A 123 -10.28 -19.92 3.09
C GLN A 123 -8.78 -20.20 3.03
N PHE A 124 -7.96 -19.31 3.55
CA PHE A 124 -6.50 -19.40 3.53
C PHE A 124 -5.90 -19.90 4.85
N ASN A 125 -6.55 -19.62 5.99
CA ASN A 125 -6.02 -19.95 7.30
C ASN A 125 -6.78 -21.10 8.00
N GLY A 126 -7.79 -21.69 7.34
CA GLY A 126 -8.61 -22.76 7.88
C GLY A 126 -8.64 -24.01 7.01
N GLU A 127 -9.06 -25.12 7.60
CA GLU A 127 -9.33 -26.37 6.90
C GLU A 127 -10.80 -26.46 6.50
N LYS A 128 -11.10 -27.27 5.49
CA LYS A 128 -12.49 -27.59 5.14
C LYS A 128 -13.04 -28.65 6.09
N ASN A 129 -14.21 -28.38 6.64
CA ASN A 129 -14.98 -29.39 7.37
C ASN A 129 -15.73 -30.34 6.40
N ASP A 130 -16.40 -31.35 6.95
CA ASP A 130 -17.15 -32.37 6.19
C ASP A 130 -18.29 -31.75 5.36
N ASP A 131 -18.84 -30.61 5.77
CA ASP A 131 -19.87 -29.86 5.04
C ASP A 131 -19.30 -28.96 3.93
N GLY A 132 -17.97 -28.96 3.73
CA GLY A 132 -17.27 -28.16 2.72
C GLY A 132 -17.10 -26.69 3.08
N LYS A 133 -17.39 -26.30 4.33
CA LYS A 133 -17.14 -24.95 4.85
C LYS A 133 -15.74 -24.87 5.45
N TYR A 134 -15.12 -23.70 5.32
CA TYR A 134 -13.81 -23.43 5.94
C TYR A 134 -13.97 -23.07 7.41
N GLU A 135 -13.25 -23.78 8.26
CA GLU A 135 -13.16 -23.54 9.71
C GLU A 135 -11.84 -22.85 10.03
N GLY A 136 -11.76 -21.56 9.75
CA GLY A 136 -10.62 -20.71 10.06
C GLY A 136 -11.07 -19.40 10.67
N LYS A 137 -10.13 -18.66 11.28
CA LYS A 137 -10.41 -17.31 11.77
C LYS A 137 -10.55 -16.34 10.59
N ASP A 138 -11.59 -15.53 10.59
CA ASP A 138 -11.71 -14.39 9.68
C ASP A 138 -10.99 -13.18 10.27
N ILE A 139 -9.64 -13.25 10.24
CA ILE A 139 -8.77 -12.22 10.81
C ILE A 139 -9.02 -10.86 10.14
N PHE A 140 -9.34 -10.85 8.83
CA PHE A 140 -9.61 -9.61 8.12
C PHE A 140 -10.91 -8.96 8.56
N SER A 141 -11.97 -9.76 8.76
CA SER A 141 -13.24 -9.27 9.33
C SER A 141 -13.05 -8.76 10.76
N ASP A 142 -12.28 -9.47 11.56
CA ASP A 142 -11.94 -9.05 12.93
C ASP A 142 -11.16 -7.74 12.95
N TYR A 143 -10.20 -7.56 12.02
CA TYR A 143 -9.50 -6.29 11.82
C TYR A 143 -10.47 -5.15 11.49
N ILE A 144 -11.36 -5.34 10.50
CA ILE A 144 -12.33 -4.32 10.08
C ILE A 144 -13.25 -3.93 11.23
N ASN A 145 -13.78 -4.92 11.95
CA ASN A 145 -14.68 -4.68 13.08
C ASN A 145 -13.96 -3.95 14.23
N THR A 146 -12.73 -4.35 14.54
CA THR A 146 -11.92 -3.71 15.56
C THR A 146 -11.57 -2.27 15.20
N SER A 147 -11.11 -2.03 13.97
CA SER A 147 -10.76 -0.68 13.48
C SER A 147 -11.95 0.28 13.48
N ASN A 148 -13.15 -0.23 13.21
CA ASN A 148 -14.38 0.56 13.18
C ASN A 148 -15.13 0.61 14.50
N ILE A 149 -14.58 -0.02 15.57
CA ILE A 149 -15.25 -0.15 16.89
C ILE A 149 -16.60 -0.86 16.77
N GLY A 150 -16.74 -1.79 15.82
CA GLY A 150 -17.91 -2.65 15.68
C GLY A 150 -17.97 -3.77 16.73
N VAL A 151 -16.83 -4.07 17.37
CA VAL A 151 -16.68 -4.99 18.51
C VAL A 151 -15.83 -4.32 19.58
N TYR A 152 -15.91 -4.83 20.82
CA TYR A 152 -15.02 -4.33 21.87
C TYR A 152 -13.57 -4.79 21.59
N TYR A 153 -12.70 -3.86 21.28
CA TYR A 153 -11.34 -4.12 20.81
C TYR A 153 -10.48 -4.92 21.80
N GLU A 154 -10.69 -4.74 23.12
CA GLU A 154 -9.97 -5.49 24.15
C GLU A 154 -10.19 -7.00 24.05
N ASN A 155 -11.43 -7.43 23.72
CA ASN A 155 -11.73 -8.85 23.54
C ASN A 155 -10.92 -9.43 22.38
N LYS A 156 -10.84 -8.68 21.26
CA LYS A 156 -10.04 -9.10 20.09
C LYS A 156 -8.55 -9.04 20.36
N PHE A 157 -8.09 -8.03 21.07
CA PHE A 157 -6.68 -7.95 21.47
C PHE A 157 -6.29 -9.07 22.43
N GLY A 158 -7.18 -9.48 23.34
CA GLY A 158 -6.97 -10.67 24.16
C GLY A 158 -6.99 -11.98 23.36
N GLU A 159 -7.92 -12.12 22.38
CA GLU A 159 -8.02 -13.32 21.55
C GLU A 159 -6.77 -13.57 20.70
N TYR A 160 -6.11 -12.49 20.24
CA TYR A 160 -4.90 -12.54 19.40
C TYR A 160 -3.62 -12.29 20.18
N ASP A 161 -3.69 -12.19 21.51
CA ASP A 161 -2.55 -11.86 22.40
C ASP A 161 -1.80 -10.61 21.96
N ILE A 162 -2.51 -9.57 21.54
CA ILE A 162 -1.90 -8.32 21.07
C ILE A 162 -1.20 -7.63 22.24
N THR A 163 0.10 -7.40 22.08
CA THR A 163 0.95 -6.73 23.06
C THR A 163 1.23 -5.28 22.69
N HIS A 164 1.18 -4.94 21.41
CA HIS A 164 1.49 -3.60 20.92
C HIS A 164 0.48 -3.15 19.85
N VAL A 165 0.28 -1.84 19.75
CA VAL A 165 -0.68 -1.25 18.80
C VAL A 165 -0.01 -0.09 18.06
N LEU A 166 0.06 -0.17 16.74
CA LEU A 166 0.51 0.92 15.86
C LEU A 166 -0.66 1.37 14.98
N ILE A 167 -1.15 2.58 15.19
CA ILE A 167 -2.33 3.11 14.51
C ILE A 167 -2.15 4.58 14.14
N ARG A 168 -3.01 5.07 13.24
CA ARG A 168 -3.07 6.50 12.96
C ARG A 168 -3.64 7.27 14.16
N LYS A 169 -3.04 8.43 14.41
CA LYS A 169 -3.43 9.31 15.53
C LYS A 169 -4.89 9.79 15.42
N ASN A 170 -5.41 9.92 14.20
CA ASN A 170 -6.79 10.32 13.93
C ASN A 170 -7.75 9.13 13.72
N SER A 171 -7.32 7.89 14.01
CA SER A 171 -8.19 6.71 13.91
C SER A 171 -9.25 6.68 15.01
N LYS A 172 -10.40 6.03 14.71
CA LYS A 172 -11.44 5.83 15.73
C LYS A 172 -10.91 5.05 16.93
N LEU A 173 -10.11 4.02 16.66
CA LEU A 173 -9.53 3.16 17.69
C LEU A 173 -8.64 3.96 18.64
N ASN A 174 -7.87 4.93 18.14
CA ASN A 174 -7.05 5.78 18.99
C ASN A 174 -7.83 6.62 19.97
N MET A 175 -9.06 7.04 19.64
CA MET A 175 -9.93 7.79 20.58
C MET A 175 -10.25 7.01 21.85
N PHE A 176 -10.22 5.69 21.79
CA PHE A 176 -10.48 4.80 22.92
C PHE A 176 -9.18 4.39 23.62
N ILE A 177 -8.17 3.96 22.87
CA ILE A 177 -6.89 3.49 23.41
C ILE A 177 -6.17 4.61 24.16
N SER A 178 -6.15 5.84 23.63
CA SER A 178 -5.48 6.96 24.29
C SER A 178 -6.06 7.38 25.66
N ARG A 179 -7.22 6.84 26.02
CA ARG A 179 -7.91 7.09 27.31
C ARG A 179 -7.95 5.88 28.21
N ASN A 180 -7.33 4.79 27.80
CA ASN A 180 -7.33 3.54 28.53
C ASN A 180 -5.96 3.34 29.19
N ASP A 181 -5.93 3.33 30.51
CA ASP A 181 -4.72 3.25 31.34
C ASP A 181 -3.92 1.94 31.13
N LYS A 182 -4.52 0.94 30.45
CA LYS A 182 -3.82 -0.28 30.05
C LYS A 182 -2.82 -0.07 28.92
N TYR A 183 -2.83 1.10 28.26
CA TYR A 183 -1.95 1.39 27.13
C TYR A 183 -0.97 2.50 27.44
N ILE A 184 0.31 2.22 27.28
CA ILE A 184 1.38 3.20 27.43
C ILE A 184 1.80 3.64 26.04
N GLU A 185 1.76 4.94 25.75
CA GLU A 185 2.31 5.51 24.52
C GLU A 185 3.83 5.45 24.59
N LEU A 186 4.42 4.64 23.71
CA LEU A 186 5.88 4.51 23.58
C LEU A 186 6.45 5.49 22.55
N TYR A 187 5.66 5.77 21.49
CA TYR A 187 6.04 6.70 20.44
C TYR A 187 4.81 7.41 19.88
N GLY A 188 4.95 8.67 19.54
CA GLY A 188 3.92 9.44 18.85
C GLY A 188 4.50 10.55 17.99
N ASP A 189 3.98 10.70 16.77
CA ASP A 189 4.25 11.82 15.88
C ASP A 189 2.95 12.53 15.45
N ASN A 190 2.98 13.31 14.38
CA ASN A 190 1.80 14.00 13.90
C ASN A 190 0.73 13.06 13.30
N ASN A 191 1.13 11.89 12.80
CA ASN A 191 0.31 11.00 12.01
C ASN A 191 0.05 9.66 12.69
N PHE A 192 1.03 9.14 13.42
CA PHE A 192 1.03 7.79 13.98
C PHE A 192 1.29 7.80 15.48
N VAL A 193 0.79 6.76 16.15
CA VAL A 193 1.03 6.52 17.56
C VAL A 193 1.25 5.03 17.77
N PHE A 194 2.20 4.70 18.65
CA PHE A 194 2.56 3.34 18.99
C PHE A 194 2.43 3.15 20.49
N TYR A 195 1.64 2.16 20.88
CA TYR A 195 1.35 1.81 22.25
C TYR A 195 1.88 0.44 22.61
N GLN A 196 2.26 0.29 23.87
CA GLN A 196 2.39 -1.00 24.53
C GLN A 196 1.13 -1.25 25.39
N ARG A 197 0.60 -2.46 25.31
CA ARG A 197 -0.47 -2.93 26.19
C ARG A 197 0.14 -3.55 27.42
N ASN A 198 -0.26 -3.07 28.60
CA ASN A 198 0.07 -3.73 29.86
C ASN A 198 -0.90 -4.90 30.06
N GLU A 199 -0.35 -6.07 30.26
CA GLU A 199 -1.09 -7.21 30.79
C GLU A 199 -1.13 -7.06 32.32
N ASP A 200 -2.34 -6.95 32.89
CA ASP A 200 -2.54 -7.06 34.34
C ASP A 200 -2.42 -8.52 34.77
#